data_f926cacb3c6fbae0bd8301d2f3af068a
#
_entry.id   f926cacb3c6fbae0bd8301d2f3af068a
#
_cell.length_a   1.000
_cell.length_b   1.000
_cell.length_c   1.000
_cell.angle_alpha   90.00
_cell.angle_beta   90.00
_cell.angle_gamma   90.00
#
_symmetry.space_group_name_H-M   'P 1'
#
loop_
_entity.id
_entity.type
_entity.pdbx_description
1 polymer ?
#
loop_
_entity_poly.entity_id
_entity_poly.type
_entity_poly.pdbx_seq_one_letter_code
_entity_poly.pdbx_strand_id
1 'polypeptide(L)'
;MKRIMFPFLFALPFLLMACSKKKEVDQGELAGRAAKLYYEQLLKGQYEAFLGGDNRSEKLPDSYRKQLLKNLRQFIEQQKKEHEGIDSVSLASSVFSEKDSTASAFLLFHYGDKTTEQVVVPMIKRKGVWMMR
;
A
#
# COMPACT_ATOMS: atom_id res chain seq x y z
N MET A 1 62.88 -4.15 30.09
CA MET A 1 62.32 -4.20 29.90
C MET A 1 61.01 -4.18 29.74
N LYS A 2 60.47 -4.26 29.46
CA LYS A 2 59.62 -4.29 29.38
C LYS A 2 58.55 -4.24 28.98
N ARG A 3 58.08 -4.37 28.66
CA ARG A 3 57.33 -4.36 28.34
C ARG A 3 56.16 -4.29 28.16
N ILE A 4 55.56 -4.28 27.74
CA ILE A 4 54.68 -4.29 27.53
C ILE A 4 53.59 -4.30 27.33
N MET A 5 53.09 -4.45 27.08
CA MET A 5 52.22 -4.61 26.86
C MET A 5 51.06 -4.54 26.70
N PHE A 6 50.47 -4.57 26.29
CA PHE A 6 49.53 -4.64 26.04
C PHE A 6 48.43 -4.51 25.91
N PRO A 7 47.89 -4.43 25.74
CA PRO A 7 46.90 -4.50 25.59
C PRO A 7 45.75 -4.44 25.26
N PHE A 8 45.47 -4.49 24.83
CA PHE A 8 44.62 -4.56 24.44
C PHE A 8 43.60 -4.67 24.36
N LEU A 9 43.12 -4.74 24.12
CA LEU A 9 42.36 -5.05 23.92
C LEU A 9 41.21 -4.87 23.89
N PHE A 10 40.79 -4.81 23.58
CA PHE A 10 39.89 -4.83 23.53
C PHE A 10 38.82 -4.51 23.32
N ALA A 11 38.28 -4.31 23.06
CA ALA A 11 37.42 -3.94 22.95
C ALA A 11 36.37 -4.09 22.18
N LEU A 12 35.84 -4.02 21.98
CA LEU A 12 35.10 -4.33 21.28
C LEU A 12 33.81 -4.70 21.19
N PRO A 13 33.33 -4.91 21.23
CA PRO A 13 32.25 -5.74 21.23
C PRO A 13 30.97 -5.09 21.09
N PHE A 14 30.66 -4.19 21.56
CA PHE A 14 29.47 -3.63 21.52
C PHE A 14 28.86 -3.40 20.22
N LEU A 15 29.47 -3.65 19.28
CA LEU A 15 28.96 -3.45 18.04
C LEU A 15 27.74 -4.22 17.84
N LEU A 16 27.66 -5.32 18.42
CA LEU A 16 26.59 -6.20 18.21
C LEU A 16 25.29 -5.61 18.54
N MET A 17 25.27 -4.73 19.43
CA MET A 17 24.04 -4.25 19.85
C MET A 17 23.29 -3.55 18.80
N ALA A 18 23.92 -2.87 17.96
CA ALA A 18 23.26 -2.12 16.94
C ALA A 18 22.42 -2.97 16.06
N CYS A 19 22.84 -4.16 15.83
CA CYS A 19 22.14 -5.02 14.93
C CYS A 19 20.92 -5.64 15.49
N SER A 20 20.79 -5.70 16.74
CA SER A 20 19.70 -6.42 17.29
C SER A 20 18.40 -5.64 17.25
N LYS A 21 18.43 -4.42 16.83
CA LYS A 21 17.24 -3.69 16.77
C LYS A 21 16.40 -4.08 15.62
N LYS A 22 15.25 -4.66 15.84
CA LYS A 22 14.36 -5.01 14.78
C LYS A 22 13.48 -3.84 14.49
N LYS A 23 13.25 -3.55 13.24
CA LYS A 23 12.32 -2.52 12.89
C LYS A 23 10.94 -3.03 13.07
N GLU A 24 10.13 -2.23 13.72
CA GLU A 24 8.73 -2.58 13.82
C GLU A 24 8.08 -2.38 12.47
N VAL A 25 7.12 -3.23 12.17
CA VAL A 25 6.39 -3.14 10.93
C VAL A 25 5.47 -1.94 10.99
N ASP A 26 5.57 -1.07 10.00
CA ASP A 26 4.73 0.10 9.92
C ASP A 26 3.41 -0.29 9.26
N GLN A 27 2.36 -0.40 10.04
CA GLN A 27 1.06 -0.81 9.53
C GLN A 27 0.49 0.17 8.52
N GLY A 28 0.74 1.47 8.73
CA GLY A 28 0.29 2.47 7.77
C GLY A 28 0.93 2.26 6.42
N GLU A 29 2.23 1.97 6.41
CA GLU A 29 2.93 1.74 5.17
C GLU A 29 2.42 0.48 4.48
N LEU A 30 2.15 -0.57 5.24
CA LEU A 30 1.62 -1.80 4.65
C LEU A 30 0.24 -1.56 4.04
N ALA A 31 -0.62 -0.82 4.73
CA ALA A 31 -1.93 -0.50 4.20
C ALA A 31 -1.80 0.32 2.92
N GLY A 32 -0.89 1.29 2.92
CA GLY A 32 -0.69 2.13 1.75
C GLY A 32 -0.19 1.35 0.56
N ARG A 33 0.74 0.44 0.79
CA ARG A 33 1.26 -0.40 -0.29
C ARG A 33 0.20 -1.34 -0.84
N ALA A 34 -0.66 -1.85 0.04
CA ALA A 34 -1.75 -2.70 -0.39
C ALA A 34 -2.72 -1.91 -1.28
N ALA A 35 -3.08 -0.70 -0.87
CA ALA A 35 -3.96 0.15 -1.66
C ALA A 35 -3.37 0.42 -3.04
N LYS A 36 -2.07 0.74 -3.08
CA LYS A 36 -1.39 1.02 -4.34
C LYS A 36 -1.44 -0.20 -5.24
N LEU A 37 -1.18 -1.37 -4.68
CA LEU A 37 -1.19 -2.60 -5.46
C LEU A 37 -2.57 -2.88 -6.05
N TYR A 38 -3.63 -2.70 -5.27
CA TYR A 38 -4.97 -2.91 -5.78
C TYR A 38 -5.26 -1.97 -6.95
N TYR A 39 -4.89 -0.70 -6.82
CA TYR A 39 -5.14 0.24 -7.91
C TYR A 39 -4.26 -0.04 -9.13
N GLU A 40 -3.05 -0.55 -8.92
CA GLU A 40 -2.23 -0.97 -10.05
C GLU A 40 -2.88 -2.12 -10.81
N GLN A 41 -3.53 -3.03 -10.08
CA GLN A 41 -4.28 -4.10 -10.73
C GLN A 41 -5.43 -3.55 -11.56
N LEU A 42 -6.10 -2.54 -11.03
CA LEU A 42 -7.18 -1.88 -11.77
C LEU A 42 -6.65 -1.28 -13.07
N LEU A 43 -5.51 -0.62 -13.03
CA LEU A 43 -4.93 -0.01 -14.21
C LEU A 43 -4.50 -1.04 -15.25
N LYS A 44 -4.20 -2.25 -14.82
CA LYS A 44 -3.82 -3.32 -15.74
C LYS A 44 -5.03 -4.07 -16.29
N GLY A 45 -6.23 -3.63 -15.97
CA GLY A 45 -7.44 -4.28 -16.42
C GLY A 45 -7.81 -5.50 -15.62
N GLN A 46 -7.17 -5.71 -14.47
CA GLN A 46 -7.46 -6.85 -13.61
C GLN A 46 -8.58 -6.47 -12.66
N TYR A 47 -9.78 -6.31 -13.21
CA TYR A 47 -10.92 -5.80 -12.47
C TYR A 47 -11.38 -6.73 -11.37
N GLU A 48 -11.31 -8.04 -11.61
CA GLU A 48 -11.70 -9.01 -10.60
C GLU A 48 -10.76 -8.96 -9.40
N ALA A 49 -9.46 -8.81 -9.68
CA ALA A 49 -8.47 -8.74 -8.61
C ALA A 49 -8.66 -7.47 -7.78
N PHE A 50 -8.95 -6.36 -8.45
CA PHE A 50 -9.22 -5.11 -7.75
C PHE A 50 -10.45 -5.27 -6.85
N LEU A 51 -11.53 -5.83 -7.40
CA LEU A 51 -12.76 -6.02 -6.65
C LEU A 51 -12.52 -6.97 -5.47
N GLY A 52 -11.68 -7.97 -5.66
CA GLY A 52 -11.32 -8.89 -4.58
C GLY A 52 -10.58 -8.23 -3.43
N GLY A 53 -10.02 -7.05 -3.64
CA GLY A 53 -9.38 -6.30 -2.58
C GLY A 53 -10.35 -5.55 -1.68
N ASP A 54 -11.64 -5.54 -2.02
CA ASP A 54 -12.66 -4.90 -1.19
C ASP A 54 -13.08 -5.90 -0.11
N ASN A 55 -13.16 -5.44 1.12
CA ASN A 55 -13.43 -6.33 2.24
C ASN A 55 -14.84 -6.93 2.22
N ARG A 56 -15.69 -6.46 1.31
CA ARG A 56 -17.05 -6.99 1.18
C ARG A 56 -17.19 -7.92 -0.02
N SER A 57 -16.09 -8.13 -0.75
CA SER A 57 -16.18 -8.83 -2.05
C SER A 57 -16.77 -10.22 -1.97
N GLU A 58 -16.49 -10.93 -0.88
CA GLU A 58 -16.98 -12.31 -0.73
C GLU A 58 -18.49 -12.40 -0.54
N LYS A 59 -19.10 -11.30 -0.15
CA LYS A 59 -20.53 -11.28 0.15
C LYS A 59 -21.36 -10.67 -0.95
N LEU A 60 -20.75 -10.35 -2.08
CA LEU A 60 -21.47 -9.69 -3.17
C LEU A 60 -22.25 -10.69 -3.99
N PRO A 61 -23.55 -10.45 -4.23
CA PRO A 61 -24.31 -11.28 -5.16
C PRO A 61 -23.72 -11.17 -6.56
N ASP A 62 -23.88 -12.21 -7.37
CA ASP A 62 -23.31 -12.24 -8.71
C ASP A 62 -23.77 -11.09 -9.58
N SER A 63 -25.04 -10.74 -9.53
CA SER A 63 -25.55 -9.65 -10.37
C SER A 63 -24.91 -8.32 -9.99
N TYR A 64 -24.73 -8.10 -8.69
CA TYR A 64 -24.13 -6.87 -8.21
C TYR A 64 -22.64 -6.84 -8.57
N ARG A 65 -21.99 -7.99 -8.47
CA ARG A 65 -20.58 -8.09 -8.83
C ARG A 65 -20.38 -7.73 -10.30
N LYS A 66 -21.25 -8.25 -11.18
CA LYS A 66 -21.15 -7.93 -12.60
C LYS A 66 -21.34 -6.44 -12.85
N GLN A 67 -22.26 -5.82 -12.13
CA GLN A 67 -22.49 -4.39 -12.27
C GLN A 67 -21.25 -3.59 -11.84
N LEU A 68 -20.62 -4.01 -10.74
CA LEU A 68 -19.42 -3.33 -10.27
C LEU A 68 -18.28 -3.47 -11.27
N LEU A 69 -18.13 -4.65 -11.88
CA LEU A 69 -17.09 -4.84 -12.88
C LEU A 69 -17.33 -3.94 -14.08
N LYS A 70 -18.59 -3.79 -14.47
CA LYS A 70 -18.92 -2.91 -15.57
C LYS A 70 -18.62 -1.47 -15.20
N ASN A 71 -18.92 -1.07 -13.97
CA ASN A 71 -18.65 0.27 -13.51
C ASN A 71 -17.16 0.57 -13.51
N LEU A 72 -16.33 -0.40 -13.17
CA LEU A 72 -14.89 -0.22 -13.18
C LEU A 72 -14.36 0.01 -14.59
N ARG A 73 -14.87 -0.76 -15.57
CA ARG A 73 -14.48 -0.55 -16.95
C ARG A 73 -14.89 0.84 -17.42
N GLN A 74 -16.09 1.26 -17.05
CA GLN A 74 -16.57 2.58 -17.44
C GLN A 74 -15.72 3.68 -16.82
N PHE A 75 -15.30 3.48 -15.57
CA PHE A 75 -14.44 4.43 -14.90
C PHE A 75 -13.13 4.60 -15.69
N ILE A 76 -12.51 3.49 -16.08
CA ILE A 76 -11.26 3.54 -16.84
C ILE A 76 -11.46 4.23 -18.19
N GLU A 77 -12.57 3.93 -18.86
CA GLU A 77 -12.86 4.57 -20.15
C GLU A 77 -13.04 6.07 -19.98
N GLN A 78 -13.71 6.47 -18.92
CA GLN A 78 -13.94 7.87 -18.66
C GLN A 78 -12.63 8.60 -18.37
N GLN A 79 -11.72 7.95 -17.63
CA GLN A 79 -10.44 8.55 -17.35
C GLN A 79 -9.64 8.74 -18.63
N LYS A 80 -9.76 7.82 -19.58
CA LYS A 80 -9.09 7.97 -20.85
C LYS A 80 -9.59 9.20 -21.61
N LYS A 81 -10.89 9.45 -21.55
CA LYS A 81 -11.48 10.59 -22.24
C LYS A 81 -11.15 11.91 -21.56
N GLU A 82 -11.17 11.93 -20.25
CA GLU A 82 -11.02 13.18 -19.51
C GLU A 82 -9.58 13.56 -19.22
N HIS A 83 -8.71 12.57 -19.05
CA HIS A 83 -7.35 12.83 -18.61
C HIS A 83 -6.29 12.08 -19.42
N GLU A 84 -6.65 11.52 -20.55
CA GLU A 84 -5.76 10.72 -21.37
C GLU A 84 -5.31 9.47 -20.60
N GLY A 85 -6.14 9.01 -19.68
CA GLY A 85 -5.88 7.80 -18.92
C GLY A 85 -5.10 8.06 -17.63
N ILE A 86 -5.03 7.02 -16.82
CA ILE A 86 -4.21 7.06 -15.61
C ILE A 86 -2.94 6.29 -15.93
N ASP A 87 -1.82 7.00 -15.99
CA ASP A 87 -0.54 6.37 -16.34
C ASP A 87 0.01 5.53 -15.21
N SER A 88 -0.09 6.01 -13.99
CA SER A 88 0.46 5.29 -12.85
C SER A 88 -0.16 5.79 -11.56
N VAL A 89 0.09 5.05 -10.49
CA VAL A 89 -0.37 5.39 -9.15
C VAL A 89 0.85 5.35 -8.24
N SER A 90 0.99 6.34 -7.39
CA SER A 90 2.05 6.32 -6.38
C SER A 90 1.44 6.53 -5.01
N LEU A 91 2.17 6.13 -3.99
CA LEU A 91 1.73 6.29 -2.60
C LEU A 91 2.32 7.58 -2.06
N ALA A 92 1.46 8.51 -1.66
CA ALA A 92 1.92 9.77 -1.09
C ALA A 92 2.18 9.62 0.41
N SER A 93 1.22 9.04 1.12
CA SER A 93 1.35 8.83 2.54
C SER A 93 0.23 7.92 3.02
N SER A 94 0.27 7.54 4.28
CA SER A 94 -0.80 6.76 4.87
C SER A 94 -0.89 7.07 6.36
N VAL A 95 -2.07 6.92 6.91
CA VAL A 95 -2.33 7.17 8.31
C VAL A 95 -3.01 5.93 8.89
N PHE A 96 -2.43 5.36 9.93
CA PHE A 96 -2.94 4.15 10.55
C PHE A 96 -3.64 4.50 11.86
N SER A 97 -4.78 3.88 12.08
CA SER A 97 -5.49 3.99 13.35
C SER A 97 -5.40 2.64 14.06
N GLU A 98 -4.61 2.59 15.10
CA GLU A 98 -4.38 1.36 15.84
C GLU A 98 -5.67 0.89 16.51
N LYS A 99 -6.48 1.84 16.91
CA LYS A 99 -7.69 1.55 17.69
C LYS A 99 -8.64 0.58 17.00
N ASP A 100 -8.86 0.75 15.71
CA ASP A 100 -9.82 -0.08 14.99
C ASP A 100 -9.21 -0.80 13.79
N SER A 101 -7.90 -0.83 13.70
CA SER A 101 -7.18 -1.51 12.62
C SER A 101 -7.62 -1.02 11.24
N THR A 102 -7.76 0.28 11.12
CA THR A 102 -8.08 0.90 9.84
C THR A 102 -6.96 1.84 9.44
N ALA A 103 -6.95 2.24 8.19
CA ALA A 103 -5.96 3.19 7.70
C ALA A 103 -6.56 3.98 6.55
N SER A 104 -5.95 5.11 6.27
CA SER A 104 -6.29 5.88 5.08
C SER A 104 -5.02 5.95 4.24
N ALA A 105 -5.09 5.47 3.03
CA ALA A 105 -3.97 5.53 2.10
C ALA A 105 -4.21 6.70 1.16
N PHE A 106 -3.21 7.57 1.04
CA PHE A 106 -3.31 8.72 0.15
C PHE A 106 -2.48 8.42 -1.08
N LEU A 107 -3.17 8.15 -2.18
CA LEU A 107 -2.53 7.82 -3.44
C LEU A 107 -2.54 9.02 -4.36
N LEU A 108 -1.59 9.06 -5.29
CA LEU A 108 -1.57 10.06 -6.34
C LEU A 108 -1.79 9.35 -7.66
N PHE A 109 -2.82 9.77 -8.37
CA PHE A 109 -3.04 9.32 -9.74
C PHE A 109 -2.25 10.24 -10.64
N HIS A 110 -1.42 9.66 -11.51
CA HIS A 110 -0.65 10.42 -12.48
C HIS A 110 -1.32 10.20 -13.83
N TYR A 111 -1.95 11.24 -14.31
CA TYR A 111 -2.73 11.15 -15.56
C TYR A 111 -1.88 11.34 -16.79
N GLY A 112 -2.38 10.83 -17.91
CA GLY A 112 -1.68 10.98 -19.19
C GLY A 112 -1.57 12.40 -19.64
N ASP A 113 -2.46 13.28 -19.19
CA ASP A 113 -2.43 14.70 -19.54
C ASP A 113 -1.44 15.48 -18.66
N LYS A 114 -0.63 14.78 -17.88
CA LYS A 114 0.41 15.36 -17.02
C LYS A 114 -0.11 16.04 -15.77
N THR A 115 -1.38 15.89 -15.47
CA THR A 115 -1.93 16.37 -14.20
C THR A 115 -1.93 15.23 -13.19
N THR A 116 -2.12 15.56 -11.92
CA THR A 116 -2.18 14.58 -10.85
C THR A 116 -3.38 14.87 -9.96
N GLU A 117 -3.84 13.84 -9.27
CA GLU A 117 -4.94 13.98 -8.33
C GLU A 117 -4.69 13.08 -7.13
N GLN A 118 -4.93 13.61 -5.94
CA GLN A 118 -4.80 12.79 -4.73
C GLN A 118 -6.12 12.12 -4.44
N VAL A 119 -6.04 10.82 -4.16
CA VAL A 119 -7.22 10.01 -3.88
C VAL A 119 -7.00 9.35 -2.53
N VAL A 120 -8.03 9.34 -1.70
CA VAL A 120 -7.97 8.70 -0.38
C VAL A 120 -8.64 7.35 -0.46
N VAL A 121 -7.94 6.32 -0.04
CA VAL A 121 -8.48 4.96 -0.06
C VAL A 121 -8.58 4.47 1.38
N PRO A 122 -9.80 4.31 1.91
CA PRO A 122 -9.96 3.76 3.25
C PRO A 122 -9.61 2.27 3.24
N MET A 123 -8.85 1.86 4.25
CA MET A 123 -8.39 0.48 4.35
C MET A 123 -8.77 -0.11 5.69
N ILE A 124 -8.92 -1.42 5.74
CA ILE A 124 -9.18 -2.14 6.98
C ILE A 124 -8.40 -3.43 6.98
N LYS A 125 -7.87 -3.81 8.13
CA LYS A 125 -7.11 -5.04 8.25
C LYS A 125 -8.04 -6.15 8.72
N ARG A 126 -8.15 -7.21 7.92
CA ARG A 126 -8.98 -8.35 8.25
C ARG A 126 -8.17 -9.62 8.12
N LYS A 127 -8.09 -10.39 9.21
CA LYS A 127 -7.35 -11.65 9.23
C LYS A 127 -5.93 -11.48 8.70
N GLY A 128 -5.31 -10.39 9.10
CA GLY A 128 -3.93 -10.13 8.72
C GLY A 128 -3.73 -9.53 7.34
N VAL A 129 -4.82 -9.26 6.61
CA VAL A 129 -4.73 -8.73 5.25
C VAL A 129 -5.32 -7.34 5.19
N TRP A 130 -4.59 -6.42 4.59
CA TRP A 130 -5.12 -5.07 4.38
C TRP A 130 -6.01 -5.07 3.14
N MET A 131 -7.26 -4.66 3.32
CA MET A 131 -8.25 -4.64 2.25
C MET A 131 -8.87 -3.26 2.16
N MET A 132 -9.43 -2.94 1.01
CA MET A 132 -10.17 -1.69 0.84
C MET A 132 -11.50 -1.81 1.57
N ARG A 133 -11.93 -0.70 2.14
CA ARG A 133 -13.09 -0.70 2.99
C ARG A 133 -14.29 -0.12 2.27
#